data_809e20a10ab5789f99a2559e561e740b
#
_entry.id   809e20a10ab5789f99a2559e561e740b
#
_cell.length_a   1.000
_cell.length_b   1.000
_cell.length_c   1.000
_cell.angle_alpha   90.00
_cell.angle_beta   90.00
_cell.angle_gamma   90.00
#
_symmetry.space_group_name_H-M   'P 1'
#
loop_
_entity.id
_entity.type
_entity.pdbx_description
1 polymer ?
#
loop_
_entity_poly.entity_id
_entity_poly.type
_entity_poly.pdbx_seq_one_letter_code
_entity_poly.pdbx_strand_id
1 'polypeptide(L)'
;MKKLSKILIIVCLIVLNPVIVNSAEILQIKSSNTILVGDQNRNLTIGLFCVNVNENDEIEATNLLKSEFPRGSKVKIKPFGFKENVLIAKVFNIKGTKEMRELLVANNLSSEICPS
;
A
#
# COMPACT_ATOMS: atom_id res chain seq x y z
N MET A 1 27.83 36.10 -10.10
CA MET A 1 27.33 35.24 -11.14
C MET A 1 27.57 33.76 -10.91
N LYS A 2 28.74 33.37 -10.39
CA LYS A 2 29.00 31.95 -10.08
C LYS A 2 28.11 31.40 -8.98
N LYS A 3 27.62 32.23 -8.07
CA LYS A 3 26.69 31.82 -7.00
C LYS A 3 25.28 31.50 -7.50
N LEU A 4 24.83 32.21 -8.52
CA LEU A 4 23.52 31.96 -9.13
C LEU A 4 23.49 30.62 -9.86
N SER A 5 24.57 30.27 -10.51
CA SER A 5 24.71 29.01 -11.23
C SER A 5 24.66 27.81 -10.28
N LYS A 6 25.29 27.92 -9.10
CA LYS A 6 25.23 26.84 -8.10
C LYS A 6 23.84 26.68 -7.47
N ILE A 7 23.16 27.78 -7.23
CA ILE A 7 21.79 27.76 -6.70
C ILE A 7 20.84 27.11 -7.70
N LEU A 8 21.01 27.42 -8.98
CA LEU A 8 20.21 26.86 -10.04
C LEU A 8 20.39 25.35 -10.15
N ILE A 9 21.61 24.86 -10.03
CA ILE A 9 21.92 23.43 -10.06
C ILE A 9 21.27 22.70 -8.87
N ILE A 10 21.33 23.29 -7.69
CA ILE A 10 20.70 22.71 -6.49
C ILE A 10 19.18 22.65 -6.65
N VAL A 11 18.56 23.67 -7.19
CA VAL A 11 17.12 23.69 -7.45
C VAL A 11 16.75 22.64 -8.49
N CYS A 12 17.52 22.48 -9.54
CA CYS A 12 17.31 21.44 -10.55
C CYS A 12 17.43 20.05 -9.97
N LEU A 13 18.37 19.82 -9.05
CA LEU A 13 18.53 18.53 -8.38
C LEU A 13 17.34 18.21 -7.48
N ILE A 14 16.79 19.20 -6.81
CA ILE A 14 15.59 19.03 -5.99
C ILE A 14 14.37 18.72 -6.86
N VAL A 15 14.23 19.38 -8.00
CA VAL A 15 13.12 19.16 -8.94
C VAL A 15 13.24 17.82 -9.66
N LEU A 16 14.46 17.39 -9.96
CA LEU A 16 14.73 16.13 -10.63
C LEU A 16 14.71 14.94 -9.70
N ASN A 17 14.74 15.19 -8.41
CA ASN A 17 14.62 14.11 -7.43
C ASN A 17 13.15 13.68 -7.41
N PRO A 18 12.82 12.49 -7.98
CA PRO A 18 11.44 12.08 -7.97
C PRO A 18 11.06 11.81 -6.52
N VAL A 19 10.33 12.73 -5.96
CA VAL A 19 9.71 12.50 -4.67
C VAL A 19 8.58 11.52 -4.93
N ILE A 20 8.94 10.26 -4.97
CA ILE A 20 7.93 9.22 -4.92
C ILE A 20 7.47 9.22 -3.48
N VAL A 21 6.54 10.13 -3.20
CA VAL A 21 5.90 10.11 -1.90
C VAL A 21 4.87 9.03 -1.94
N ASN A 22 5.28 7.86 -1.59
CA ASN A 22 4.39 6.73 -1.49
C ASN A 22 3.99 6.46 -0.05
N SER A 23 3.82 7.53 0.74
CA SER A 23 3.28 7.35 2.07
C SER A 23 1.78 7.61 2.05
N ALA A 24 1.03 6.59 1.76
CA ALA A 24 -0.39 6.57 2.05
C ALA A 24 -0.57 6.16 3.50
N GLU A 25 -1.75 6.42 4.03
CA GLU A 25 -2.09 6.11 5.43
C GLU A 25 -3.28 5.18 5.46
N ILE A 26 -3.22 4.15 6.29
CA ILE A 26 -4.36 3.26 6.48
C ILE A 26 -5.48 4.01 7.17
N LEU A 27 -6.65 4.06 6.54
CA LEU A 27 -7.85 4.63 7.13
C LEU A 27 -8.77 3.55 7.67
N GLN A 28 -8.89 2.44 6.95
CA GLN A 28 -9.76 1.34 7.36
C GLN A 28 -9.37 0.06 6.64
N ILE A 29 -9.35 -1.04 7.37
CA ILE A 29 -9.30 -2.38 6.78
C ILE A 29 -10.75 -2.84 6.66
N LYS A 30 -11.26 -2.87 5.45
CA LYS A 30 -12.68 -3.22 5.24
C LYS A 30 -12.91 -4.71 5.26
N SER A 31 -11.96 -5.47 4.71
CA SER A 31 -12.04 -6.94 4.65
C SER A 31 -10.62 -7.47 4.45
N SER A 32 -10.49 -8.79 4.32
CA SER A 32 -9.20 -9.43 4.08
C SER A 32 -8.57 -9.03 2.75
N ASN A 33 -9.33 -8.48 1.81
CA ASN A 33 -8.81 -8.13 0.49
C ASN A 33 -9.10 -6.68 0.07
N THR A 34 -9.70 -5.88 0.93
CA THR A 34 -10.08 -4.50 0.59
C THR A 34 -9.76 -3.56 1.73
N ILE A 35 -9.02 -2.50 1.41
CA ILE A 35 -8.64 -1.49 2.39
C ILE A 35 -8.93 -0.10 1.86
N LEU A 36 -9.10 0.85 2.77
CA LEU A 36 -9.23 2.26 2.45
C LEU A 36 -7.98 2.97 2.92
N VAL A 37 -7.34 3.71 2.03
CA VAL A 37 -6.15 4.50 2.35
C VAL A 37 -6.39 5.97 2.04
N GLY A 38 -5.70 6.83 2.78
CA GLY A 38 -5.66 8.26 2.50
C GLY A 38 -4.36 8.63 1.83
N ASP A 39 -4.45 9.39 0.76
CA ASP A 39 -3.29 9.86 0.00
C ASP A 39 -3.56 11.28 -0.48
N GLN A 40 -2.83 12.25 0.06
CA GLN A 40 -2.89 13.66 -0.36
C GLN A 40 -4.32 14.21 -0.48
N ASN A 41 -5.08 14.17 0.61
CA ASN A 41 -6.43 14.70 0.68
C ASN A 41 -7.49 13.93 -0.12
N ARG A 42 -7.17 12.73 -0.55
CA ARG A 42 -8.15 11.87 -1.20
C ARG A 42 -8.12 10.48 -0.57
N ASN A 43 -9.23 9.80 -0.69
CA ASN A 43 -9.38 8.45 -0.21
C ASN A 43 -9.35 7.49 -1.39
N LEU A 44 -8.58 6.42 -1.26
CA LEU A 44 -8.49 5.40 -2.30
C LEU A 44 -8.92 4.06 -1.73
N THR A 45 -9.79 3.37 -2.46
CA THR A 45 -10.12 1.99 -2.16
C THR A 45 -9.11 1.10 -2.88
N ILE A 46 -8.46 0.24 -2.13
CA ILE A 46 -7.45 -0.69 -2.66
C ILE A 46 -7.94 -2.10 -2.51
N GLY A 47 -7.94 -2.83 -3.63
CA GLY A 47 -8.11 -4.27 -3.63
C GLY A 47 -6.74 -4.92 -3.57
N LEU A 48 -6.51 -5.76 -2.58
CA LEU A 48 -5.20 -6.39 -2.41
C LEU A 48 -4.94 -7.39 -3.53
N PHE A 49 -3.79 -7.21 -4.18
CA PHE A 49 -3.39 -8.07 -5.28
C PHE A 49 -3.19 -9.51 -4.82
N CYS A 50 -3.83 -10.43 -5.52
CA CYS A 50 -3.61 -11.87 -5.33
C CYS A 50 -3.89 -12.37 -3.91
N VAL A 51 -4.92 -11.81 -3.27
CA VAL A 51 -5.37 -12.26 -1.95
C VAL A 51 -6.64 -13.05 -2.12
N ASN A 52 -6.62 -14.29 -1.67
CA ASN A 52 -7.76 -15.19 -1.74
C ASN A 52 -7.93 -15.88 -0.39
N VAL A 53 -8.90 -15.43 0.38
CA VAL A 53 -9.17 -15.90 1.73
C VAL A 53 -10.51 -16.64 1.76
N ASN A 54 -10.54 -17.80 2.38
CA ASN A 54 -11.78 -18.57 2.57
C ASN A 54 -12.71 -17.83 3.53
N GLU A 55 -14.02 -18.00 3.34
CA GLU A 55 -15.02 -17.38 4.21
C GLU A 55 -14.79 -17.70 5.68
N ASN A 56 -14.38 -18.92 5.97
CA ASN A 56 -14.13 -19.35 7.36
C ASN A 56 -12.97 -18.62 8.02
N ASP A 57 -12.06 -18.09 7.23
CA ASP A 57 -10.85 -17.40 7.70
C ASP A 57 -10.95 -15.87 7.59
N GLU A 58 -12.06 -15.37 7.09
CA GLU A 58 -12.22 -13.93 6.78
C GLU A 58 -12.05 -13.04 8.01
N ILE A 59 -12.67 -13.41 9.11
CA ILE A 59 -12.59 -12.63 10.35
C ILE A 59 -11.17 -12.63 10.90
N GLU A 60 -10.52 -13.79 10.93
CA GLU A 60 -9.16 -13.92 11.40
C GLU A 60 -8.19 -13.12 10.52
N ALA A 61 -8.32 -13.24 9.20
CA ALA A 61 -7.48 -12.53 8.25
C ALA A 61 -7.65 -11.01 8.40
N THR A 62 -8.88 -10.54 8.48
CA THR A 62 -9.17 -9.12 8.67
C THR A 62 -8.57 -8.60 9.98
N ASN A 63 -8.72 -9.36 11.05
CA ASN A 63 -8.17 -8.98 12.35
C ASN A 63 -6.64 -8.95 12.34
N LEU A 64 -6.00 -9.89 11.64
CA LEU A 64 -4.55 -9.89 11.50
C LEU A 64 -4.08 -8.63 10.78
N LEU A 65 -4.74 -8.26 9.69
CA LEU A 65 -4.40 -7.03 8.97
C LEU A 65 -4.59 -5.80 9.85
N LYS A 66 -5.66 -5.75 10.62
CA LYS A 66 -5.93 -4.63 11.53
C LYS A 66 -4.87 -4.51 12.62
N SER A 67 -4.37 -5.64 13.12
CA SER A 67 -3.36 -5.63 14.17
C SER A 67 -1.98 -5.23 13.65
N GLU A 68 -1.62 -5.66 12.45
CA GLU A 68 -0.31 -5.36 11.86
C GLU A 68 -0.28 -4.01 11.12
N PHE A 69 -1.44 -3.56 10.65
CA PHE A 69 -1.58 -2.29 9.92
C PHE A 69 -2.72 -1.49 10.53
N PRO A 70 -2.55 -1.03 11.78
CA PRO A 70 -3.62 -0.26 12.43
C PRO A 70 -3.88 1.06 11.71
N ARG A 71 -5.05 1.64 11.96
CA ARG A 71 -5.40 2.94 11.41
C ARG A 71 -4.32 3.95 11.71
N GLY A 72 -3.94 4.73 10.70
CA GLY A 72 -2.86 5.71 10.81
C GLY A 72 -1.50 5.17 10.40
N SER A 73 -1.36 3.87 10.18
CA SER A 73 -0.10 3.30 9.71
C SER A 73 0.26 3.86 8.35
N LYS A 74 1.51 4.27 8.18
CA LYS A 74 2.03 4.69 6.89
C LYS A 74 2.40 3.46 6.07
N VAL A 75 2.00 3.45 4.81
CA VAL A 75 2.22 2.31 3.92
C VAL A 75 2.74 2.77 2.57
N LYS A 76 3.41 1.85 1.88
CA LYS A 76 3.80 2.02 0.48
C LYS A 76 2.89 1.15 -0.36
N ILE A 77 2.49 1.67 -1.51
CA ILE A 77 1.56 0.99 -2.39
C ILE A 77 2.26 0.73 -3.72
N LYS A 78 2.21 -0.53 -4.17
CA LYS A 78 2.69 -0.92 -5.49
C LYS A 78 1.49 -1.24 -6.36
N PRO A 79 1.07 -0.31 -7.23
CA PRO A 79 -0.13 -0.50 -8.03
C PRO A 79 0.10 -1.46 -9.19
N PHE A 80 -0.95 -2.21 -9.54
CA PHE A 80 -0.99 -3.09 -10.71
C PHE A 80 -2.02 -2.64 -11.75
N GLY A 81 -3.00 -1.84 -11.36
CA GLY A 81 -4.02 -1.34 -12.25
C GLY A 81 -5.33 -1.10 -11.53
N PHE A 82 -6.34 -0.67 -12.27
CA PHE A 82 -7.67 -0.45 -11.73
C PHE A 82 -8.63 -1.51 -12.24
N LYS A 83 -9.54 -1.90 -11.39
CA LYS A 83 -10.65 -2.77 -11.72
C LYS A 83 -11.90 -2.17 -11.09
N GLU A 84 -12.81 -1.65 -11.92
CA GLU A 84 -14.07 -1.05 -11.47
C GLU A 84 -13.84 0.05 -10.41
N ASN A 85 -12.95 0.99 -10.68
CA ASN A 85 -12.60 2.11 -9.80
C ASN A 85 -11.87 1.71 -8.51
N VAL A 86 -11.49 0.43 -8.39
CA VAL A 86 -10.68 -0.05 -7.27
C VAL A 86 -9.26 -0.23 -7.76
N LEU A 87 -8.31 0.38 -7.05
CA LEU A 87 -6.90 0.20 -7.36
C LEU A 87 -6.43 -1.14 -6.84
N ILE A 88 -5.99 -2.01 -7.74
CA ILE A 88 -5.42 -3.30 -7.34
C ILE A 88 -3.94 -3.10 -7.08
N ALA A 89 -3.49 -3.45 -5.90
CA ALA A 89 -2.13 -3.13 -5.48
C ALA A 89 -1.62 -4.07 -4.38
N LYS A 90 -0.30 -4.11 -4.24
CA LYS A 90 0.37 -4.66 -3.06
C LYS A 90 0.59 -3.53 -2.08
N VAL A 91 0.45 -3.83 -0.80
CA VAL A 91 0.60 -2.84 0.27
C VAL A 91 1.68 -3.31 1.25
N PHE A 92 2.67 -2.46 1.44
CA PHE A 92 3.83 -2.72 2.28
C PHE A 92 3.88 -1.72 3.43
N ASN A 93 4.49 -2.11 4.54
CA ASN A 93 4.86 -1.13 5.56
C ASN A 93 5.96 -0.20 4.99
N ILE A 94 6.23 0.91 5.67
CA ILE A 94 7.20 1.90 5.19
C ILE A 94 8.59 1.30 5.01
N LYS A 95 8.98 0.37 5.87
CA LYS A 95 10.29 -0.28 5.78
C LYS A 95 10.38 -1.30 4.65
N GLY A 96 9.24 -1.70 4.08
CA GLY A 96 9.20 -2.71 3.04
C GLY A 96 9.44 -4.13 3.53
N THR A 97 9.40 -4.34 4.85
CA THR A 97 9.67 -5.64 5.48
C THR A 97 8.43 -6.51 5.64
N LYS A 98 7.25 -5.89 5.58
CA LYS A 98 5.97 -6.60 5.68
C LYS A 98 5.08 -6.20 4.51
N GLU A 99 4.48 -7.18 3.87
CA GLU A 99 3.52 -6.98 2.80
C GLU A 99 2.23 -7.74 3.18
N MET A 100 1.09 -7.12 2.95
CA MET A 100 -0.19 -7.66 3.43
C MET A 100 -0.51 -9.06 2.92
N ARG A 101 -0.30 -9.31 1.62
CA ARG A 101 -0.55 -10.63 1.06
C ARG A 101 0.38 -11.68 1.66
N GLU A 102 1.67 -11.38 1.73
CA GLU A 102 2.64 -12.31 2.30
C GLU A 102 2.35 -12.62 3.77
N LEU A 103 1.89 -11.63 4.50
CA LEU A 103 1.49 -11.82 5.90
C LEU A 103 0.34 -12.83 6.00
N LEU A 104 -0.66 -12.71 5.14
CA LEU A 104 -1.79 -13.63 5.12
C LEU A 104 -1.36 -15.03 4.68
N VAL A 105 -0.52 -15.14 3.65
CA VAL A 105 -0.01 -16.42 3.16
C VAL A 105 0.82 -17.11 4.25
N ALA A 106 1.69 -16.36 4.93
CA ALA A 106 2.54 -16.92 6.00
C ALA A 106 1.74 -17.46 7.17
N ASN A 107 0.53 -16.94 7.38
CA ASN A 107 -0.37 -17.42 8.45
C ASN A 107 -1.42 -18.41 7.93
N ASN A 108 -1.26 -18.91 6.73
CA ASN A 108 -2.15 -19.88 6.08
C ASN A 108 -3.58 -19.35 5.92
N LEU A 109 -3.73 -18.03 5.79
CA LEU A 109 -5.03 -17.38 5.63
C LEU A 109 -5.36 -17.03 4.19
N SER A 110 -4.36 -16.98 3.32
CA SER A 110 -4.56 -16.76 1.90
C SER A 110 -3.81 -17.80 1.08
N SER A 111 -4.36 -18.14 -0.08
CA SER A 111 -3.71 -19.03 -1.03
C SER A 111 -2.45 -18.39 -1.60
N GLU A 112 -1.40 -19.20 -1.82
CA GLU A 112 -0.18 -18.77 -2.50
C GLU A 112 -0.42 -18.59 -4.00
N ILE A 113 -1.42 -19.27 -4.54
CA ILE A 113 -1.73 -19.26 -5.97
C ILE A 113 -2.63 -18.08 -6.27
N CYS A 114 -2.21 -17.25 -7.22
CA CYS A 114 -3.04 -16.14 -7.66
C CYS A 114 -4.20 -16.66 -8.51
N PRO A 115 -5.44 -16.21 -8.25
CA PRO A 115 -6.55 -16.55 -9.11
C PRO A 115 -6.34 -15.95 -10.49
N SER A 116 -6.54 -16.75 -11.51
CA SER A 116 -6.40 -16.32 -12.90
C SER A 116 -7.62 -15.56 -13.38
#